data_c1265f80a5bbcfefa6acced59f53fee8
#
_entry.id   c1265f80a5bbcfefa6acced59f53fee8
#
_cell.length_a   1.000
_cell.length_b   1.000
_cell.length_c   1.000
_cell.angle_alpha   90.00
_cell.angle_beta   90.00
_cell.angle_gamma   90.00
#
_symmetry.space_group_name_H-M   'P 1'
#
loop_
_entity.id
_entity.type
_entity.pdbx_description
1 polymer ?
#
loop_
_entity_poly.entity_id
_entity_poly.type
_entity_poly.pdbx_seq_one_letter_code
_entity_poly.pdbx_strand_id
1 'polypeptide(L)'
;MARKAKTGAGTMSVSKQVVLAEFDVTALVGLKVTVCDAAYEKIDEDGEATIEVPDLRPLLASAAVARCLMPVRLRGGELRAMRKIMRLTLTGLAERLGEKTAPETISRWETEAQPIGGFAEKVIRLLVCDELHKEATGVSYDSSLIARIRIADPWITNKAFKVPVITFHRVKMREQSGAVIDVYNDNGHKAA
;
A
#
# COMPACT_ATOMS: atom_id res chain seq x y z
N MET A 1 11.18 60.89 16.30
CA MET A 1 10.48 59.73 16.90
C MET A 1 10.86 58.47 16.15
N ALA A 2 11.77 57.66 16.72
CA ALA A 2 12.30 56.47 16.07
C ALA A 2 11.45 55.24 16.49
N ARG A 3 10.84 54.53 15.52
CA ARG A 3 10.16 53.25 15.75
C ARG A 3 11.17 52.13 15.84
N LYS A 4 11.28 51.52 17.00
CA LYS A 4 12.02 50.26 17.24
C LYS A 4 11.33 49.11 16.50
N ALA A 5 12.03 48.48 15.56
CA ALA A 5 11.66 47.18 15.00
C ALA A 5 11.91 46.10 16.07
N LYS A 6 10.86 45.36 16.42
CA LYS A 6 10.94 44.14 17.24
C LYS A 6 11.28 42.97 16.32
N THR A 7 12.52 42.52 16.36
CA THR A 7 12.95 41.26 15.74
C THR A 7 12.43 40.15 16.64
N GLY A 8 11.35 39.51 16.21
CA GLY A 8 10.87 38.27 16.82
C GLY A 8 11.77 37.11 16.38
N ALA A 9 12.66 36.68 17.24
CA ALA A 9 13.33 35.40 17.08
C ALA A 9 12.28 34.32 17.32
N GLY A 10 11.79 33.70 16.22
CA GLY A 10 10.97 32.52 16.29
C GLY A 10 11.82 31.37 16.83
N THR A 11 11.60 31.02 18.08
CA THR A 11 12.14 29.81 18.67
C THR A 11 11.53 28.64 17.88
N MET A 12 12.32 27.94 17.08
CA MET A 12 11.92 26.66 16.49
C MET A 12 11.79 25.68 17.64
N SER A 13 10.55 25.38 18.05
CA SER A 13 10.29 24.33 19.03
C SER A 13 10.67 22.99 18.39
N VAL A 14 11.60 22.31 19.01
CA VAL A 14 12.02 20.96 18.58
C VAL A 14 10.97 20.00 19.12
N SER A 15 9.96 19.66 18.30
CA SER A 15 9.05 18.58 18.62
C SER A 15 9.83 17.28 18.74
N LYS A 16 9.65 16.56 19.84
CA LYS A 16 10.31 15.28 20.07
C LYS A 16 9.74 14.26 19.08
N GLN A 17 10.59 13.75 18.20
CA GLN A 17 10.24 12.72 17.23
C GLN A 17 10.86 11.38 17.64
N VAL A 18 10.05 10.33 17.71
CA VAL A 18 10.49 8.97 18.06
C VAL A 18 10.14 8.04 16.90
N VAL A 19 11.11 7.25 16.44
CA VAL A 19 10.89 6.20 15.43
C VAL A 19 10.25 5.00 16.09
N LEU A 20 9.15 4.50 15.52
CA LEU A 20 8.49 3.28 15.98
C LEU A 20 9.16 2.07 15.32
N ALA A 21 9.55 1.07 16.12
CA ALA A 21 10.16 -0.16 15.63
C ALA A 21 9.21 -0.93 14.70
N GLU A 22 7.93 -0.97 15.08
CA GLU A 22 6.86 -1.57 14.26
C GLU A 22 5.60 -0.72 14.38
N PHE A 23 4.87 -0.57 13.27
CA PHE A 23 3.58 0.10 13.26
C PHE A 23 2.62 -0.54 12.24
N ASP A 24 1.41 -0.90 12.69
CA ASP A 24 0.36 -1.43 11.83
C ASP A 24 -0.30 -0.29 11.05
N VAL A 25 -0.11 -0.30 9.74
CA VAL A 25 -0.68 0.68 8.81
C VAL A 25 -1.90 0.14 8.05
N THR A 26 -2.47 -0.99 8.47
CA THR A 26 -3.62 -1.63 7.82
C THR A 26 -4.78 -0.66 7.62
N ALA A 27 -5.08 0.19 8.60
CA ALA A 27 -6.15 1.18 8.51
C ALA A 27 -5.90 2.25 7.44
N LEU A 28 -4.64 2.64 7.21
CA LEU A 28 -4.24 3.62 6.20
C LEU A 28 -4.22 3.01 4.80
N VAL A 29 -3.70 1.80 4.67
CA VAL A 29 -3.45 1.12 3.39
C VAL A 29 -4.69 0.38 2.90
N GLY A 30 -5.51 -0.14 3.81
CA GLY A 30 -6.64 -1.03 3.51
C GLY A 30 -6.20 -2.46 3.15
N LEU A 31 -4.92 -2.78 3.34
CA LEU A 31 -4.30 -4.09 3.19
C LEU A 31 -3.58 -4.42 4.50
N LYS A 32 -3.38 -5.70 4.82
CA LYS A 32 -2.67 -6.10 6.03
C LYS A 32 -1.18 -5.83 5.91
N VAL A 33 -0.74 -4.71 6.47
CA VAL A 33 0.62 -4.21 6.35
C VAL A 33 1.13 -3.70 7.70
N THR A 34 2.35 -4.09 8.02
CA THR A 34 3.16 -3.53 9.12
C THR A 34 4.40 -2.88 8.53
N VAL A 35 4.78 -1.71 9.02
CA VAL A 35 6.03 -1.05 8.67
C VAL A 35 7.00 -1.10 9.84
N CYS A 36 8.28 -1.34 9.54
CA CYS A 36 9.35 -1.37 10.52
C CYS A 36 10.26 -0.16 10.30
N ASP A 37 10.61 0.53 11.39
CA ASP A 37 11.49 1.70 11.41
C ASP A 37 11.09 2.83 10.44
N ALA A 38 9.79 2.93 10.14
CA ALA A 38 9.25 3.80 9.11
C ALA A 38 8.16 4.75 9.58
N ALA A 39 7.58 4.53 10.73
CA ALA A 39 6.58 5.41 11.34
C ALA A 39 7.22 6.25 12.45
N TYR A 40 6.77 7.48 12.60
CA TYR A 40 7.29 8.43 13.57
C TYR A 40 6.15 8.92 14.46
N GLU A 41 6.37 8.82 15.77
CA GLU A 41 5.54 9.51 16.75
C GLU A 41 6.09 10.92 16.96
N LYS A 42 5.27 11.93 16.73
CA LYS A 42 5.55 13.33 17.00
C LYS A 42 4.66 13.79 18.14
N ILE A 43 5.26 14.38 19.14
CA ILE A 43 4.55 15.01 20.26
C ILE A 43 4.62 16.51 20.05
N ASP A 44 3.46 17.16 19.94
CA ASP A 44 3.37 18.61 19.81
C ASP A 44 3.55 19.35 21.15
N GLU A 45 3.43 20.67 21.13
CA GLU A 45 3.61 21.53 22.33
C GLU A 45 2.50 21.32 23.36
N ASP A 46 1.32 20.88 22.91
CA ASP A 46 0.15 20.60 23.77
C ASP A 46 0.19 19.18 24.34
N GLY A 47 1.20 18.37 23.97
CA GLY A 47 1.39 16.99 24.40
C GLY A 47 0.57 15.99 23.61
N GLU A 48 -0.05 16.38 22.50
CA GLU A 48 -0.76 15.46 21.63
C GLU A 48 0.21 14.66 20.75
N ALA A 49 0.03 13.33 20.76
CA ALA A 49 0.84 12.43 19.95
C ALA A 49 0.19 12.20 18.59
N THR A 50 0.94 12.45 17.53
CA THR A 50 0.53 12.16 16.15
C THR A 50 1.49 11.16 15.51
N ILE A 51 0.95 10.23 14.71
CA ILE A 51 1.77 9.28 13.97
C ILE A 51 1.89 9.74 12.52
N GLU A 52 3.12 9.88 12.07
CA GLU A 52 3.45 10.20 10.69
C GLU A 52 4.12 9.00 10.01
N VAL A 53 3.57 8.60 8.86
CA VAL A 53 4.19 7.63 7.96
C VAL A 53 4.63 8.40 6.72
N PRO A 54 5.94 8.65 6.53
CA PRO A 54 6.41 9.39 5.36
C PRO A 54 6.25 8.55 4.08
N ASP A 55 6.22 9.28 2.96
CA ASP A 55 6.18 8.67 1.63
C ASP A 55 5.09 7.60 1.47
N LEU A 56 3.87 7.95 1.90
CA LEU A 56 2.72 7.04 1.88
C LEU A 56 2.44 6.46 0.49
N ARG A 57 2.72 7.20 -0.58
CA ARG A 57 2.42 6.75 -1.95
C ARG A 57 3.26 5.54 -2.38
N PRO A 58 4.59 5.52 -2.24
CA PRO A 58 5.40 4.31 -2.46
C PRO A 58 5.00 3.13 -1.56
N LEU A 59 4.65 3.37 -0.31
CA LEU A 59 4.16 2.33 0.59
C LEU A 59 2.86 1.68 0.08
N LEU A 60 1.88 2.50 -0.31
CA LEU A 60 0.61 2.03 -0.88
C LEU A 60 0.83 1.19 -2.13
N ALA A 61 1.70 1.67 -3.04
CA ALA A 61 2.03 0.96 -4.27
C ALA A 61 2.72 -0.38 -3.97
N SER A 62 3.73 -0.37 -3.10
CA SER A 62 4.47 -1.58 -2.68
C SER A 62 3.54 -2.61 -2.04
N ALA A 63 2.64 -2.18 -1.16
CA ALA A 63 1.68 -3.05 -0.51
C ALA A 63 0.71 -3.70 -1.51
N ALA A 64 0.21 -2.94 -2.49
CA ALA A 64 -0.69 -3.47 -3.50
C ALA A 64 0.02 -4.47 -4.42
N VAL A 65 1.24 -4.17 -4.88
CA VAL A 65 2.04 -5.07 -5.72
C VAL A 65 2.40 -6.34 -4.95
N ALA A 66 2.95 -6.24 -3.74
CA ALA A 66 3.31 -7.39 -2.90
C ALA A 66 2.09 -8.28 -2.64
N ARG A 67 0.92 -7.69 -2.33
CA ARG A 67 -0.31 -8.47 -2.13
C ARG A 67 -0.76 -9.19 -3.40
N CYS A 68 -0.56 -8.61 -4.59
CA CYS A 68 -0.86 -9.26 -5.86
C CYS A 68 0.03 -10.47 -6.15
N LEU A 69 1.25 -10.51 -5.61
CA LEU A 69 2.18 -11.63 -5.75
C LEU A 69 1.87 -12.80 -4.81
N MET A 70 1.06 -12.59 -3.77
CA MET A 70 0.68 -13.67 -2.85
C MET A 70 -0.32 -14.63 -3.50
N PRO A 71 -0.12 -15.97 -3.43
CA PRO A 71 -0.99 -16.96 -4.07
C PRO A 71 -2.31 -17.19 -3.29
N VAL A 72 -2.84 -16.18 -2.64
CA VAL A 72 -4.06 -16.24 -1.84
C VAL A 72 -5.10 -15.32 -2.47
N ARG A 73 -6.33 -15.82 -2.63
CA ARG A 73 -7.46 -15.09 -3.21
C ARG A 73 -7.61 -13.68 -2.61
N LEU A 74 -7.90 -12.70 -3.44
CA LEU A 74 -8.22 -11.34 -3.01
C LEU A 74 -9.61 -11.29 -2.38
N ARG A 75 -9.72 -10.58 -1.26
CA ARG A 75 -10.99 -10.24 -0.61
C ARG A 75 -11.54 -8.93 -1.19
N GLY A 76 -12.85 -8.75 -1.07
CA GLY A 76 -13.51 -7.55 -1.63
C GLY A 76 -12.96 -6.24 -1.07
N GLY A 77 -12.66 -6.18 0.24
CA GLY A 77 -12.02 -5.02 0.86
C GLY A 77 -10.64 -4.72 0.30
N GLU A 78 -9.83 -5.76 -0.02
CA GLU A 78 -8.51 -5.61 -0.63
C GLU A 78 -8.62 -5.10 -2.08
N LEU A 79 -9.59 -5.61 -2.87
CA LEU A 79 -9.85 -5.09 -4.22
C LEU A 79 -10.22 -3.61 -4.18
N ARG A 80 -11.09 -3.21 -3.24
CA ARG A 80 -11.47 -1.80 -3.05
C ARG A 80 -10.26 -0.94 -2.69
N ALA A 81 -9.37 -1.42 -1.82
CA ALA A 81 -8.15 -0.71 -1.46
C ALA A 81 -7.25 -0.52 -2.69
N MET A 82 -6.97 -1.58 -3.45
CA MET A 82 -6.16 -1.54 -4.66
C MET A 82 -6.73 -0.58 -5.71
N ARG A 83 -8.04 -0.61 -5.96
CA ARG A 83 -8.69 0.34 -6.87
C ARG A 83 -8.48 1.79 -6.44
N LYS A 84 -8.63 2.08 -5.14
CA LYS A 84 -8.39 3.42 -4.58
C LYS A 84 -6.91 3.82 -4.70
N ILE A 85 -5.99 2.90 -4.48
CA ILE A 85 -4.54 3.15 -4.65
C ILE A 85 -4.23 3.51 -6.11
N MET A 86 -4.85 2.83 -7.08
CA MET A 86 -4.76 3.19 -8.51
C MET A 86 -5.53 4.47 -8.87
N ARG A 87 -6.25 5.09 -7.90
CA ARG A 87 -7.10 6.28 -8.11
C ARG A 87 -8.21 6.07 -9.13
N LEU A 88 -8.72 4.85 -9.24
CA LEU A 88 -9.80 4.50 -10.16
C LEU A 88 -11.17 4.55 -9.47
N THR A 89 -12.18 4.99 -10.22
CA THR A 89 -13.59 4.80 -9.88
C THR A 89 -14.01 3.36 -10.20
N LEU A 90 -15.22 2.95 -9.81
CA LEU A 90 -15.78 1.65 -10.22
C LEU A 90 -15.85 1.56 -11.75
N THR A 91 -16.33 2.62 -12.42
CA THR A 91 -16.38 2.71 -13.87
C THR A 91 -14.98 2.62 -14.48
N GLY A 92 -14.01 3.39 -13.95
CA GLY A 92 -12.65 3.37 -14.48
C GLY A 92 -11.97 2.01 -14.36
N LEU A 93 -12.22 1.25 -13.28
CA LEU A 93 -11.72 -0.12 -13.17
C LEU A 93 -12.45 -1.05 -14.17
N ALA A 94 -13.76 -0.90 -14.32
CA ALA A 94 -14.54 -1.70 -15.26
C ALA A 94 -14.05 -1.50 -16.72
N GLU A 95 -13.80 -0.27 -17.13
CA GLU A 95 -13.24 0.08 -18.45
C GLU A 95 -11.86 -0.56 -18.68
N ARG A 96 -10.98 -0.55 -17.65
CA ARG A 96 -9.67 -1.20 -17.74
C ARG A 96 -9.73 -2.72 -17.85
N LEU A 97 -10.78 -3.35 -17.29
CA LEU A 97 -10.99 -4.80 -17.37
C LEU A 97 -11.69 -5.24 -18.68
N GLY A 98 -12.18 -4.28 -19.46
CA GLY A 98 -12.76 -4.51 -20.79
C GLY A 98 -14.28 -4.48 -20.81
N GLU A 99 -14.84 -4.42 -22.02
CA GLU A 99 -16.24 -4.10 -22.34
C GLU A 99 -17.29 -4.99 -21.65
N LYS A 100 -16.93 -6.19 -21.23
CA LYS A 100 -17.86 -7.14 -20.58
C LYS A 100 -17.97 -6.96 -19.07
N THR A 101 -17.23 -6.02 -18.49
CA THR A 101 -17.21 -5.79 -17.04
C THR A 101 -17.99 -4.53 -16.71
N ALA A 102 -19.13 -4.67 -16.03
CA ALA A 102 -19.92 -3.52 -15.57
C ALA A 102 -19.43 -3.03 -14.19
N PRO A 103 -19.57 -1.72 -13.88
CA PRO A 103 -19.25 -1.17 -12.56
C PRO A 103 -19.96 -1.89 -11.41
N GLU A 104 -21.20 -2.35 -11.62
CA GLU A 104 -21.99 -3.12 -10.65
C GLU A 104 -21.33 -4.46 -10.32
N THR A 105 -20.67 -5.07 -11.30
CA THR A 105 -19.91 -6.32 -11.11
C THR A 105 -18.73 -6.07 -10.16
N ILE A 106 -17.98 -4.98 -10.38
CA ILE A 106 -16.89 -4.56 -9.47
C ILE A 106 -17.43 -4.31 -8.06
N SER A 107 -18.55 -3.60 -7.95
CA SER A 107 -19.19 -3.33 -6.66
C SER A 107 -19.58 -4.62 -5.91
N ARG A 108 -20.12 -5.62 -6.62
CA ARG A 108 -20.44 -6.93 -6.04
C ARG A 108 -19.21 -7.68 -5.58
N TRP A 109 -18.10 -7.58 -6.31
CA TRP A 109 -16.82 -8.15 -5.88
C TRP A 109 -16.27 -7.44 -4.63
N GLU A 110 -16.33 -6.11 -4.58
CA GLU A 110 -15.85 -5.33 -3.43
C GLU A 110 -16.68 -5.55 -2.16
N THR A 111 -17.97 -5.84 -2.31
CA THR A 111 -18.89 -6.16 -1.19
C THR A 111 -18.96 -7.64 -0.87
N GLU A 112 -18.27 -8.49 -1.63
CA GLU A 112 -18.31 -9.95 -1.52
C GLU A 112 -19.70 -10.56 -1.78
N ALA A 113 -20.62 -9.80 -2.37
CA ALA A 113 -21.92 -10.32 -2.81
C ALA A 113 -21.76 -11.34 -3.97
N GLN A 114 -20.61 -11.27 -4.67
CA GLN A 114 -20.21 -12.24 -5.69
C GLN A 114 -18.70 -12.45 -5.59
N PRO A 115 -18.20 -13.70 -5.65
CA PRO A 115 -16.76 -13.96 -5.66
C PRO A 115 -16.13 -13.50 -6.97
N ILE A 116 -14.89 -13.03 -6.91
CA ILE A 116 -14.09 -12.71 -8.10
C ILE A 116 -13.76 -14.03 -8.80
N GLY A 117 -14.04 -14.14 -10.09
CA GLY A 117 -13.65 -15.30 -10.90
C GLY A 117 -12.12 -15.38 -11.03
N GLY A 118 -11.57 -16.61 -11.03
CA GLY A 118 -10.11 -16.79 -11.02
C GLY A 118 -9.38 -16.13 -12.20
N PHE A 119 -10.00 -16.07 -13.39
CA PHE A 119 -9.44 -15.35 -14.53
C PHE A 119 -9.49 -13.83 -14.31
N ALA A 120 -10.62 -13.29 -13.88
CA ALA A 120 -10.77 -11.87 -13.60
C ALA A 120 -9.79 -11.41 -12.51
N GLU A 121 -9.58 -12.23 -11.48
CA GLU A 121 -8.63 -11.94 -10.41
C GLU A 121 -7.19 -11.84 -10.95
N LYS A 122 -6.78 -12.74 -11.85
CA LYS A 122 -5.45 -12.66 -12.48
C LYS A 122 -5.28 -11.39 -13.31
N VAL A 123 -6.30 -11.00 -14.07
CA VAL A 123 -6.28 -9.76 -14.86
C VAL A 123 -6.20 -8.54 -13.96
N ILE A 124 -6.95 -8.51 -12.85
CA ILE A 124 -6.89 -7.44 -11.85
C ILE A 124 -5.47 -7.34 -11.26
N ARG A 125 -4.86 -8.45 -10.87
CA ARG A 125 -3.50 -8.48 -10.32
C ARG A 125 -2.46 -7.96 -11.31
N LEU A 126 -2.56 -8.35 -12.59
CA LEU A 126 -1.70 -7.84 -13.64
C LEU A 126 -1.86 -6.34 -13.80
N LEU A 127 -3.10 -5.84 -13.86
CA LEU A 127 -3.40 -4.42 -13.97
C LEU A 127 -2.83 -3.62 -12.79
N VAL A 128 -3.04 -4.08 -11.55
CA VAL A 128 -2.51 -3.43 -10.34
C VAL A 128 -0.99 -3.35 -10.40
N CYS A 129 -0.32 -4.44 -10.76
CA CYS A 129 1.14 -4.46 -10.83
C CYS A 129 1.68 -3.59 -11.97
N ASP A 130 1.04 -3.60 -13.14
CA ASP A 130 1.47 -2.78 -14.29
C ASP A 130 1.35 -1.28 -13.98
N GLU A 131 0.25 -0.87 -13.35
CA GLU A 131 0.03 0.54 -12.97
C GLU A 131 0.97 1.03 -11.84
N LEU A 132 1.30 0.16 -10.89
CA LEU A 132 1.94 0.57 -9.63
C LEU A 132 3.41 0.18 -9.48
N HIS A 133 3.95 -0.73 -10.32
CA HIS A 133 5.31 -1.25 -10.13
C HIS A 133 6.40 -0.17 -10.15
N LYS A 134 6.22 0.88 -10.94
CA LYS A 134 7.18 1.99 -11.00
C LYS A 134 7.27 2.79 -9.70
N GLU A 135 6.18 2.84 -8.94
CA GLU A 135 6.13 3.48 -7.63
C GLU A 135 6.50 2.50 -6.51
N ALA A 136 6.38 1.20 -6.74
CA ALA A 136 6.70 0.12 -5.81
C ALA A 136 8.16 -0.34 -5.93
N THR A 137 9.09 0.59 -5.85
CA THR A 137 10.53 0.37 -6.16
C THR A 137 11.21 -0.70 -5.33
N GLY A 138 10.67 -1.07 -4.16
CA GLY A 138 11.20 -2.12 -3.28
C GLY A 138 10.63 -3.50 -3.52
N VAL A 139 9.68 -3.67 -4.45
CA VAL A 139 9.01 -4.94 -4.73
C VAL A 139 9.26 -5.37 -6.16
N SER A 140 9.96 -6.48 -6.35
CA SER A 140 10.20 -7.02 -7.68
C SER A 140 8.92 -7.59 -8.29
N TYR A 141 8.65 -7.26 -9.54
CA TYR A 141 7.49 -7.72 -10.28
C TYR A 141 7.90 -8.30 -11.65
N ASP A 142 7.36 -9.49 -11.95
CA ASP A 142 7.39 -10.12 -13.26
C ASP A 142 5.96 -10.59 -13.59
N SER A 143 5.42 -10.13 -14.72
CA SER A 143 4.07 -10.48 -15.17
C SER A 143 3.87 -11.99 -15.35
N SER A 144 4.93 -12.72 -15.69
CA SER A 144 4.88 -14.18 -15.86
C SER A 144 4.57 -14.89 -14.54
N LEU A 145 4.97 -14.34 -13.40
CA LEU A 145 4.64 -14.90 -12.07
C LEU A 145 3.13 -14.87 -11.83
N ILE A 146 2.48 -13.74 -12.12
CA ILE A 146 1.02 -13.61 -11.93
C ILE A 146 0.26 -14.49 -12.92
N ALA A 147 0.69 -14.56 -14.18
CA ALA A 147 0.05 -15.43 -15.17
C ALA A 147 0.03 -16.90 -14.73
N ARG A 148 1.09 -17.36 -14.07
CA ARG A 148 1.27 -18.74 -13.60
C ARG A 148 0.74 -18.99 -12.19
N ILE A 149 0.42 -17.93 -11.42
CA ILE A 149 0.01 -18.06 -10.03
C ILE A 149 -1.19 -19.00 -9.87
N ARG A 150 -1.08 -19.95 -8.94
CA ARG A 150 -2.19 -20.80 -8.52
C ARG A 150 -2.85 -20.16 -7.32
N ILE A 151 -3.96 -19.47 -7.55
CA ILE A 151 -4.69 -18.75 -6.50
C ILE A 151 -5.39 -19.78 -5.62
N ALA A 152 -4.98 -19.85 -4.36
CA ALA A 152 -5.61 -20.67 -3.34
C ALA A 152 -6.75 -19.88 -2.67
N ASP A 153 -7.83 -20.57 -2.34
CA ASP A 153 -8.91 -20.03 -1.50
C ASP A 153 -8.95 -20.79 -0.17
N PRO A 154 -8.11 -20.40 0.80
CA PRO A 154 -8.00 -21.14 2.06
C PRO A 154 -9.26 -21.03 2.92
N TRP A 155 -10.16 -20.07 2.67
CA TRP A 155 -11.42 -19.94 3.42
C TRP A 155 -12.43 -21.03 3.11
N ILE A 156 -12.26 -21.77 2.01
CA ILE A 156 -13.07 -22.97 1.72
C ILE A 156 -12.86 -24.02 2.80
N THR A 157 -11.61 -24.22 3.24
CA THR A 157 -11.23 -25.24 4.23
C THR A 157 -11.10 -24.69 5.64
N ASN A 158 -10.75 -23.42 5.79
CA ASN A 158 -10.57 -22.74 7.07
C ASN A 158 -11.16 -21.33 7.05
N LYS A 159 -12.40 -21.20 7.51
CA LYS A 159 -13.11 -19.90 7.57
C LYS A 159 -12.39 -18.85 8.45
N ALA A 160 -11.58 -19.29 9.41
CA ALA A 160 -10.81 -18.43 10.30
C ALA A 160 -9.43 -18.04 9.72
N PHE A 161 -9.11 -18.46 8.49
CA PHE A 161 -7.85 -18.12 7.85
C PHE A 161 -7.64 -16.60 7.81
N LYS A 162 -6.46 -16.15 8.19
CA LYS A 162 -6.04 -14.76 8.12
C LYS A 162 -4.98 -14.61 7.03
N VAL A 163 -5.16 -13.63 6.17
CA VAL A 163 -4.12 -13.26 5.19
C VAL A 163 -2.85 -12.92 5.97
N PRO A 164 -1.69 -13.44 5.55
CA PRO A 164 -0.42 -13.05 6.14
C PRO A 164 -0.21 -11.53 6.11
N VAL A 165 0.41 -11.02 7.15
CA VAL A 165 0.80 -9.61 7.21
C VAL A 165 1.99 -9.38 6.28
N ILE A 166 1.94 -8.34 5.47
CA ILE A 166 3.08 -7.90 4.66
C ILE A 166 3.89 -6.94 5.52
N THR A 167 5.16 -7.25 5.74
CA THR A 167 6.06 -6.42 6.54
C THR A 167 7.02 -5.69 5.63
N PHE A 168 7.08 -4.37 5.73
CA PHE A 168 8.00 -3.53 4.98
C PHE A 168 9.01 -2.87 5.90
N HIS A 169 10.26 -2.85 5.45
CA HIS A 169 11.33 -2.04 6.02
C HIS A 169 11.57 -0.84 5.12
N ARG A 170 11.67 0.35 5.69
CA ARG A 170 12.03 1.56 4.97
C ARG A 170 13.55 1.60 4.78
N VAL A 171 13.98 1.68 3.54
CA VAL A 171 15.39 1.77 3.18
C VAL A 171 15.61 3.01 2.33
N LYS A 172 16.59 3.83 2.69
CA LYS A 172 17.01 4.97 1.87
C LYS A 172 17.95 4.46 0.77
N MET A 173 17.54 4.62 -0.46
CA MET A 173 18.35 4.28 -1.63
C MET A 173 18.76 5.55 -2.38
N ARG A 174 20.00 5.57 -2.90
CA ARG A 174 20.46 6.64 -3.77
C ARG A 174 20.26 6.20 -5.22
N GLU A 175 19.46 6.95 -5.96
CA GLU A 175 19.32 6.74 -7.41
C GLU A 175 20.60 7.11 -8.17
N GLN A 176 20.70 6.65 -9.42
CA GLN A 176 21.79 7.05 -10.32
C GLN A 176 21.82 8.57 -10.58
N SER A 177 20.69 9.24 -10.46
CA SER A 177 20.55 10.70 -10.50
C SER A 177 21.19 11.42 -9.31
N GLY A 178 21.58 10.69 -8.25
CA GLY A 178 22.05 11.23 -6.98
C GLY A 178 20.95 11.56 -5.98
N ALA A 179 19.67 11.48 -6.37
CA ALA A 179 18.55 11.68 -5.48
C ALA A 179 18.46 10.53 -4.45
N VAL A 180 18.07 10.87 -3.21
CA VAL A 180 17.79 9.89 -2.16
C VAL A 180 16.28 9.66 -2.13
N ILE A 181 15.87 8.43 -2.38
CA ILE A 181 14.47 8.01 -2.31
C ILE A 181 14.28 7.02 -1.18
N ASP A 182 13.08 7.02 -0.60
CA ASP A 182 12.67 6.01 0.36
C ASP A 182 12.02 4.84 -0.36
N VAL A 183 12.51 3.64 -0.09
CA VAL A 183 12.05 2.40 -0.69
C VAL A 183 11.49 1.51 0.41
N TYR A 184 10.30 0.98 0.20
CA TYR A 184 9.68 -0.01 1.07
C TYR A 184 9.97 -1.42 0.56
N ASN A 185 10.85 -2.13 1.26
CA ASN A 185 11.29 -3.48 0.89
C ASN A 185 10.60 -4.53 1.77
N ASP A 186 10.01 -5.53 1.13
CA ASP A 186 9.48 -6.73 1.78
C ASP A 186 10.62 -7.76 1.94
N ASN A 187 11.33 -7.75 3.02
CA ASN A 187 12.44 -8.67 3.30
C ASN A 187 12.03 -10.16 3.36
N GLY A 188 11.12 -10.64 2.53
CA GLY A 188 10.66 -12.00 2.72
C GLY A 188 10.00 -12.75 1.58
N HIS A 189 9.60 -12.14 0.52
CA HIS A 189 9.01 -12.88 -0.61
C HIS A 189 10.01 -13.01 -1.76
N LYS A 190 11.12 -13.71 -1.52
CA LYS A 190 11.73 -14.47 -2.61
C LYS A 190 10.68 -15.50 -3.00
N ALA A 191 10.05 -15.30 -4.15
CA ALA A 191 9.21 -16.29 -4.76
C ALA A 191 10.01 -17.61 -4.83
N ALA A 192 9.56 -18.61 -4.09
CA ALA A 192 10.07 -19.97 -4.19
C ALA A 192 9.54 -20.60 -5.49
#